data_c3ffaff552b33932c4b8a295773fa61d
#
_entry.id   c3ffaff552b33932c4b8a295773fa61d
#
_cell.length_a   1.000
_cell.length_b   1.000
_cell.length_c   1.000
_cell.angle_alpha   90.00
_cell.angle_beta   90.00
_cell.angle_gamma   90.00
#
_symmetry.space_group_name_H-M   'P 1'
#
loop_
_entity.id
_entity.type
_entity.pdbx_description
1 polymer ?
#
loop_
_entity_poly.entity_id
_entity_poly.type
_entity_poly.pdbx_seq_one_letter_code
_entity_poly.pdbx_strand_id
1 'polypeptide(L)'
;MPEKREKRNIARTEIINYMLNHSVTSKAELAKELGLSMPTVLTNVNELIAKGLIVENGEYASTGGRKAKSIGINREYCRAMGLVITANHLEMVLVNLGYEIEHLKRVRLKFSPDIDYSVKSPGRYNSF
;
A
#
# COMPACT_ATOMS: atom_id res chain seq x y z
N MET A 1 20.97 3.02 19.14
CA MET A 1 20.89 1.61 19.54
C MET A 1 20.13 0.84 18.46
N PRO A 2 20.76 -0.10 17.78
CA PRO A 2 20.13 -0.82 16.68
C PRO A 2 18.87 -1.59 17.10
N GLU A 3 18.88 -2.19 18.28
CA GLU A 3 17.79 -3.05 18.76
C GLU A 3 16.44 -2.34 18.93
N LYS A 4 16.42 -1.11 19.43
CA LYS A 4 15.16 -0.35 19.62
C LYS A 4 14.55 0.08 18.27
N ARG A 5 15.39 0.40 17.29
CA ARG A 5 14.96 0.78 15.95
C ARG A 5 14.43 -0.43 15.17
N GLU A 6 15.04 -1.57 15.38
CA GLU A 6 14.65 -2.83 14.76
C GLU A 6 13.30 -3.33 15.29
N LYS A 7 13.10 -3.38 16.60
CA LYS A 7 11.81 -3.71 17.22
C LYS A 7 10.67 -2.78 16.75
N ARG A 8 10.98 -1.49 16.58
CA ARG A 8 10.01 -0.51 16.07
C ARG A 8 9.65 -0.77 14.61
N ASN A 9 10.63 -1.15 13.77
CA ASN A 9 10.38 -1.48 12.38
C ASN A 9 9.56 -2.77 12.24
N ILE A 10 9.81 -3.77 13.08
CA ILE A 10 9.03 -5.01 13.11
C ILE A 10 7.57 -4.69 13.45
N ALA A 11 7.30 -4.02 14.56
CA ALA A 11 5.95 -3.65 14.96
C ALA A 11 5.22 -2.83 13.87
N ARG A 12 5.93 -1.93 13.19
CA ARG A 12 5.37 -1.14 12.10
C ARG A 12 4.99 -2.01 10.90
N THR A 13 5.84 -2.97 10.55
CA THR A 13 5.57 -3.92 9.45
C THR A 13 4.36 -4.80 9.78
N GLU A 14 4.25 -5.28 11.01
CA GLU A 14 3.09 -6.08 11.46
C GLU A 14 1.79 -5.28 11.38
N ILE A 15 1.79 -4.03 11.83
CA ILE A 15 0.63 -3.12 11.73
C ILE A 15 0.22 -2.93 10.27
N ILE A 16 1.16 -2.63 9.39
CA ILE A 16 0.87 -2.41 7.96
C ILE A 16 0.31 -3.69 7.33
N ASN A 17 0.94 -4.84 7.56
CA ASN A 17 0.50 -6.11 7.00
C ASN A 17 -0.91 -6.48 7.48
N TYR A 18 -1.21 -6.26 8.77
CA TYR A 18 -2.56 -6.47 9.28
C TYR A 18 -3.57 -5.58 8.56
N MET A 19 -3.27 -4.29 8.44
CA MET A 19 -4.16 -3.32 7.83
C MET A 19 -4.35 -3.51 6.32
N LEU A 20 -3.36 -4.07 5.61
CA LEU A 20 -3.50 -4.42 4.19
C LEU A 20 -4.51 -5.56 3.97
N ASN A 21 -4.64 -6.46 4.95
CA ASN A 21 -5.58 -7.58 4.89
C ASN A 21 -6.96 -7.25 5.52
N HIS A 22 -7.08 -6.10 6.20
CA HIS A 22 -8.30 -5.67 6.87
C HIS A 22 -8.62 -4.24 6.46
N SER A 23 -9.71 -4.06 5.72
CA SER A 23 -10.06 -2.76 5.11
C SER A 23 -10.24 -1.64 6.13
N VAL A 24 -10.70 -1.96 7.32
CA VAL A 24 -10.96 -1.02 8.42
C VAL A 24 -10.62 -1.70 9.73
N THR A 25 -9.95 -0.99 10.63
CA THR A 25 -9.61 -1.47 11.98
C THR A 25 -9.59 -0.30 12.98
N SER A 26 -9.26 -0.57 14.22
CA SER A 26 -9.04 0.44 15.26
C SER A 26 -7.69 0.23 15.96
N LYS A 27 -7.21 1.28 16.63
CA LYS A 27 -5.95 1.18 17.40
C LYS A 27 -6.03 0.11 18.51
N ALA A 28 -7.23 -0.04 19.11
CA ALA A 28 -7.46 -1.05 20.15
C ALA A 28 -7.45 -2.48 19.57
N GLU A 29 -8.04 -2.67 18.42
CA GLU A 29 -8.04 -3.95 17.71
C GLU A 29 -6.62 -4.34 17.28
N LEU A 30 -5.85 -3.42 16.72
CA LEU A 30 -4.42 -3.65 16.40
C LEU A 30 -3.61 -4.09 17.62
N ALA A 31 -3.82 -3.44 18.77
CA ALA A 31 -3.13 -3.81 20.00
C ALA A 31 -3.48 -5.24 20.43
N LYS A 32 -4.76 -5.60 20.37
CA LYS A 32 -5.26 -6.92 20.75
C LYS A 32 -4.77 -8.01 19.78
N GLU A 33 -4.98 -7.84 18.49
CA GLU A 33 -4.71 -8.88 17.50
C GLU A 33 -3.20 -9.11 17.26
N LEU A 34 -2.38 -8.04 17.38
CA LEU A 34 -0.92 -8.15 17.23
C LEU A 34 -0.18 -8.36 18.55
N GLY A 35 -0.87 -8.39 19.68
CA GLY A 35 -0.22 -8.52 21.00
C GLY A 35 0.70 -7.36 21.35
N LEU A 36 0.46 -6.18 20.74
CA LEU A 36 1.27 -4.98 20.96
C LEU A 36 0.70 -4.13 22.09
N SER A 37 1.59 -3.44 22.83
CA SER A 37 1.13 -2.47 23.83
C SER A 37 0.47 -1.27 23.17
N MET A 38 -0.56 -0.69 23.81
CA MET A 38 -1.23 0.52 23.31
C MET A 38 -0.26 1.68 23.00
N PRO A 39 0.73 2.00 23.86
CA PRO A 39 1.71 3.03 23.50
C PRO A 39 2.49 2.72 22.23
N THR A 40 2.84 1.47 21.98
CA THR A 40 3.53 1.03 20.76
C THR A 40 2.65 1.25 19.53
N VAL A 41 1.37 0.83 19.61
CA VAL A 41 0.41 1.05 18.51
C VAL A 41 0.19 2.52 18.26
N LEU A 42 -0.07 3.32 19.31
CA LEU A 42 -0.30 4.76 19.18
C LEU A 42 0.88 5.47 18.49
N THR A 43 2.10 5.18 18.94
CA THR A 43 3.29 5.81 18.35
C THR A 43 3.44 5.46 16.87
N ASN A 44 3.34 4.17 16.52
CA ASN A 44 3.52 3.73 15.13
C ASN A 44 2.39 4.21 14.21
N VAL A 45 1.13 4.09 14.66
CA VAL A 45 -0.02 4.52 13.86
C VAL A 45 0.00 6.04 13.63
N ASN A 46 0.27 6.82 14.67
CA ASN A 46 0.33 8.28 14.51
C ASN A 46 1.44 8.72 13.55
N GLU A 47 2.60 8.05 13.56
CA GLU A 47 3.64 8.32 12.58
C GLU A 47 3.23 7.92 11.15
N LEU A 48 2.51 6.82 10.99
CA LEU A 48 2.01 6.38 9.68
C LEU A 48 0.90 7.31 9.17
N ILE A 49 0.07 7.86 10.06
CA ILE A 49 -0.89 8.92 9.72
C ILE A 49 -0.17 10.19 9.28
N ALA A 50 0.85 10.62 10.04
CA ALA A 50 1.64 11.80 9.68
C ALA A 50 2.34 11.66 8.32
N LYS A 51 2.68 10.45 7.91
CA LYS A 51 3.23 10.13 6.59
C LYS A 51 2.17 9.99 5.49
N GLY A 52 0.88 9.99 5.83
CA GLY A 52 -0.22 9.82 4.90
C GLY A 52 -0.50 8.38 4.48
N LEU A 53 0.18 7.37 5.06
CA LEU A 53 -0.04 5.96 4.74
C LEU A 53 -1.32 5.41 5.38
N ILE A 54 -1.68 5.90 6.56
CA ILE A 54 -2.92 5.58 7.27
C ILE A 54 -3.82 6.80 7.28
N VAL A 55 -5.12 6.58 7.10
CA VAL A 55 -6.17 7.60 7.21
C VAL A 55 -7.16 7.25 8.30
N GLU A 56 -7.74 8.25 8.94
CA GLU A 56 -8.85 8.09 9.87
C GLU A 56 -10.17 8.13 9.07
N ASN A 57 -10.97 7.06 9.15
CA ASN A 57 -12.18 6.84 8.34
C ASN A 57 -13.48 7.09 9.12
N GLY A 58 -13.46 7.93 10.15
CA GLY A 58 -14.63 8.21 10.96
C GLY A 58 -14.82 7.26 12.15
N GLU A 59 -16.05 7.05 12.59
CA GLU A 59 -16.36 6.27 13.79
C GLU A 59 -16.51 4.77 13.47
N TYR A 60 -15.78 3.93 14.19
CA TYR A 60 -15.97 2.48 14.15
C TYR A 60 -17.19 2.09 15.00
N ALA A 61 -18.12 1.35 14.44
CA ALA A 61 -19.26 0.81 15.19
C ALA A 61 -18.76 -0.24 16.20
N SER A 62 -18.52 0.16 17.44
CA SER A 62 -18.23 -0.79 18.52
C SER A 62 -19.52 -1.17 19.23
N THR A 63 -19.69 -2.46 19.47
CA THR A 63 -20.77 -3.03 20.28
C THR A 63 -20.52 -2.75 21.76
N GLY A 64 -20.80 -1.53 22.21
CA GLY A 64 -20.74 -1.16 23.64
C GLY A 64 -19.47 -0.43 24.04
N GLY A 65 -19.56 0.89 24.24
CA GLY A 65 -18.52 1.74 24.76
C GLY A 65 -18.25 2.97 23.90
N ARG A 66 -17.25 3.77 24.28
CA ARG A 66 -16.81 4.95 23.54
C ARG A 66 -16.43 4.55 22.11
N LYS A 67 -17.09 5.12 21.11
CA LYS A 67 -16.82 4.88 19.70
C LYS A 67 -15.33 5.07 19.39
N ALA A 68 -14.67 3.99 18.98
CA ALA A 68 -13.27 4.07 18.55
C ALA A 68 -13.20 4.69 17.15
N LYS A 69 -12.22 5.54 16.93
CA LYS A 69 -11.96 6.06 15.57
C LYS A 69 -11.47 4.91 14.70
N SER A 70 -12.11 4.72 13.56
CA SER A 70 -11.67 3.76 12.56
C SER A 70 -10.48 4.31 11.78
N ILE A 71 -9.57 3.43 11.46
CA ILE A 71 -8.39 3.71 10.65
C ILE A 71 -8.30 2.71 9.50
N GLY A 72 -7.75 3.16 8.38
CA GLY A 72 -7.55 2.34 7.20
C GLY A 72 -6.29 2.74 6.44
N ILE A 73 -5.86 1.88 5.51
CA ILE A 73 -4.76 2.21 4.60
C ILE A 73 -5.23 3.25 3.58
N ASN A 74 -4.39 4.25 3.34
CA ASN A 74 -4.57 5.16 2.22
C ASN A 74 -4.18 4.45 0.93
N ARG A 75 -5.17 4.01 0.15
CA ARG A 75 -4.97 3.27 -1.10
C ARG A 75 -4.22 4.08 -2.16
N GLU A 76 -4.36 5.41 -2.10
CA GLU A 76 -3.72 6.35 -3.02
C GLU A 76 -2.28 6.72 -2.63
N TYR A 77 -1.77 6.18 -1.51
CA TYR A 77 -0.46 6.53 -0.97
C TYR A 77 0.68 6.25 -1.95
N CYS A 78 0.63 5.12 -2.63
CA CYS A 78 1.57 4.75 -3.68
C CYS A 78 0.96 3.77 -4.67
N ARG A 79 1.61 3.66 -5.82
CA ARG A 79 1.27 2.72 -6.88
C ARG A 79 2.48 1.88 -7.22
N ALA A 80 2.22 0.64 -7.64
CA ALA A 80 3.22 -0.24 -8.20
C ALA A 80 2.91 -0.52 -9.67
N MET A 81 3.94 -0.52 -10.50
CA MET A 81 3.83 -0.89 -11.89
C MET A 81 4.51 -2.23 -12.13
N GLY A 82 3.76 -3.17 -12.68
CA GLY A 82 4.27 -4.43 -13.21
C GLY A 82 4.45 -4.37 -14.72
N LEU A 83 5.51 -5.00 -15.22
CA LEU A 83 5.82 -5.08 -16.64
C LEU A 83 6.11 -6.53 -17.01
N VAL A 84 5.40 -7.05 -18.00
CA VAL A 84 5.65 -8.37 -18.58
C VAL A 84 6.04 -8.21 -20.03
N ILE A 85 7.22 -8.69 -20.38
CA ILE A 85 7.76 -8.66 -21.74
C ILE A 85 7.81 -10.10 -22.24
N THR A 86 7.12 -10.36 -23.33
CA THR A 86 7.17 -11.64 -24.06
C THR A 86 7.73 -11.43 -25.46
N ALA A 87 7.95 -12.52 -26.20
CA ALA A 87 8.44 -12.43 -27.57
C ALA A 87 7.57 -11.55 -28.50
N ASN A 88 6.27 -11.42 -28.22
CA ASN A 88 5.30 -10.76 -29.10
C ASN A 88 4.44 -9.68 -28.43
N HIS A 89 4.53 -9.53 -27.11
CA HIS A 89 3.67 -8.61 -26.37
C HIS A 89 4.41 -7.95 -25.22
N LEU A 90 4.05 -6.72 -24.97
CA LEU A 90 4.36 -5.97 -23.76
C LEU A 90 3.05 -5.76 -22.99
N GLU A 91 3.02 -6.13 -21.74
CA GLU A 91 1.87 -5.93 -20.86
C GLU A 91 2.29 -5.13 -19.64
N MET A 92 1.56 -4.07 -19.36
CA MET A 92 1.75 -3.21 -18.18
C MET A 92 0.53 -3.27 -17.30
N VAL A 93 0.74 -3.37 -16.01
CA VAL A 93 -0.29 -3.25 -14.99
C VAL A 93 0.10 -2.19 -13.99
N LEU A 94 -0.84 -1.32 -13.61
CA LEU A 94 -0.71 -0.36 -12.53
C LEU A 94 -1.68 -0.75 -11.42
N VAL A 95 -1.17 -0.91 -10.22
CA VAL A 95 -1.96 -1.27 -9.03
C VAL A 95 -1.74 -0.24 -7.93
N ASN A 96 -2.79 0.06 -7.18
CA ASN A 96 -2.71 0.89 -5.98
C ASN A 96 -2.37 0.04 -4.73
N LEU A 97 -2.19 0.69 -3.59
CA LEU A 97 -1.85 0.01 -2.34
C LEU A 97 -3.01 -0.86 -1.80
N GLY A 98 -4.22 -0.70 -2.29
CA GLY A 98 -5.38 -1.55 -1.99
C GLY A 98 -5.50 -2.81 -2.84
N TYR A 99 -4.47 -3.15 -3.63
CA TYR A 99 -4.44 -4.26 -4.60
C TYR A 99 -5.44 -4.12 -5.74
N GLU A 100 -5.95 -2.93 -6.01
CA GLU A 100 -6.84 -2.66 -7.11
C GLU A 100 -6.03 -2.37 -8.38
N ILE A 101 -6.41 -3.03 -9.48
CA ILE A 101 -5.83 -2.74 -10.80
C ILE A 101 -6.47 -1.46 -11.32
N GLU A 102 -5.69 -0.38 -11.40
CA GLU A 102 -6.15 0.89 -11.94
C GLU A 102 -6.04 0.93 -13.46
N HIS A 103 -4.95 0.35 -13.98
CA HIS A 103 -4.70 0.30 -15.42
C HIS A 103 -4.08 -1.04 -15.82
N LEU A 104 -4.55 -1.57 -16.93
CA LEU A 104 -3.97 -2.72 -17.61
C LEU A 104 -3.86 -2.39 -19.10
N LYS A 105 -2.64 -2.46 -19.64
CA LYS A 105 -2.40 -2.22 -21.06
C LYS A 105 -1.56 -3.33 -21.65
N ARG A 106 -2.06 -3.94 -22.71
CA ARG A 106 -1.33 -4.92 -23.51
C ARG A 106 -1.10 -4.38 -24.91
N VAL A 107 0.15 -4.40 -25.34
CA VAL A 107 0.56 -3.94 -26.67
C VAL A 107 1.24 -5.10 -27.40
N ARG A 108 0.85 -5.31 -28.65
CA ARG A 108 1.57 -6.25 -29.50
C ARG A 108 2.88 -5.60 -29.93
N LEU A 109 3.97 -6.15 -29.48
CA LEU A 109 5.32 -5.66 -29.77
C LEU A 109 6.23 -6.88 -29.94
N LYS A 110 6.76 -7.06 -31.15
CA LYS A 110 7.75 -8.10 -31.40
C LYS A 110 9.06 -7.67 -30.75
N PHE A 111 9.52 -8.43 -29.76
CA PHE A 111 10.80 -8.20 -29.14
C PHE A 111 11.94 -8.48 -30.13
N SER A 112 12.89 -7.56 -30.26
CA SER A 112 14.15 -7.76 -30.98
C SER A 112 15.27 -7.20 -30.11
N PRO A 113 16.34 -7.98 -29.81
CA PRO A 113 17.44 -7.51 -29.00
C PRO A 113 18.24 -6.38 -29.65
N ASP A 114 18.11 -6.21 -30.97
CA ASP A 114 18.85 -5.21 -31.77
C ASP A 114 18.07 -3.88 -31.90
N ILE A 115 16.88 -3.77 -31.36
CA ILE A 115 16.06 -2.55 -31.42
C ILE A 115 16.24 -1.76 -30.13
N ASP A 116 16.68 -0.52 -30.26
CA ASP A 116 16.62 0.46 -29.19
C ASP A 116 15.19 0.89 -28.93
N TYR A 117 14.60 0.34 -27.87
CA TYR A 117 13.23 0.65 -27.45
C TYR A 117 13.08 2.03 -26.84
N SER A 118 14.17 2.73 -26.48
CA SER A 118 14.14 4.07 -25.93
C SER A 118 13.69 5.13 -26.93
N VAL A 119 13.88 4.88 -28.23
CA VAL A 119 13.61 5.84 -29.31
C VAL A 119 12.23 5.63 -29.96
N LYS A 120 11.58 4.48 -29.76
CA LYS A 120 10.27 4.15 -30.39
C LYS A 120 9.07 4.31 -29.46
N SER A 121 9.15 5.11 -28.44
CA SER A 121 7.93 5.59 -27.77
C SER A 121 7.25 6.56 -28.72
N PRO A 122 6.10 6.21 -29.35
CA PRO A 122 5.33 7.23 -30.05
C PRO A 122 4.88 8.23 -28.98
N GLY A 123 5.36 9.45 -29.09
CA GLY A 123 4.96 10.52 -28.19
C GLY A 123 3.46 10.66 -28.15
N ARG A 124 2.91 10.26 -27.06
CA ARG A 124 1.67 10.69 -26.39
C ARG A 124 1.55 9.89 -25.11
N TYR A 125 2.29 10.28 -24.10
CA TYR A 125 1.78 10.12 -22.77
C TYR A 125 0.63 11.12 -22.68
N ASN A 126 -0.59 10.67 -22.94
CA ASN A 126 -1.73 11.33 -22.36
C ASN A 126 -1.57 11.16 -20.86
N SER A 127 -1.38 12.28 -20.19
CA SER A 127 -1.35 12.42 -18.74
C SER A 127 -2.40 11.52 -18.09
N PHE A 128 -1.92 10.68 -17.17
CA PHE A 128 -2.75 10.02 -16.18
C PHE A 128 -3.38 11.07 -15.28
#